data_42248c463e852a074182a2eaefcbecad
#
_entry.id   42248c463e852a074182a2eaefcbecad
#
_cell.length_a   1.000
_cell.length_b   1.000
_cell.length_c   1.000
_cell.angle_alpha   90.00
_cell.angle_beta   90.00
_cell.angle_gamma   90.00
#
_symmetry.space_group_name_H-M   'P 1'
#
loop_
_entity.id
_entity.type
_entity.pdbx_description
1 polymer ?
#
loop_
_entity_poly.entity_id
_entity_poly.type
_entity_poly.pdbx_seq_one_letter_code
_entity_poly.pdbx_strand_id
1 'polypeptide(L)'
;MANILDRYGIKEVADVTFYDVNDDGSRGAPVLYLDTLKVSTIEQTAEEAEARGGKGNPPLIIWDYGKEITVTLEDALFSVKSMAIMFGDGTADDLTTITKTQTFKGTTAPTQYTILGGKTVSITSSTIYDVTGSVVTSDSLQADTTYFQTFDLTVTGSSIEISAQTFPGTYYVTGDTYARSETTGKDEFFQFIIPKAKVQSENTITLEAEGDPSVFNMNLRVMRPADGVMMKLVKYDLGE
;
A
#
# COMPACT_ATOMS: atom_id res chain seq x y z
N MET A 1 13.93 10.61 -35.22
CA MET A 1 13.19 9.35 -35.41
C MET A 1 13.94 8.29 -34.63
N ALA A 2 13.26 7.46 -33.85
CA ALA A 2 13.91 6.36 -33.15
C ALA A 2 14.53 5.38 -34.18
N ASN A 3 15.75 4.95 -33.92
CA ASN A 3 16.43 3.96 -34.72
C ASN A 3 15.77 2.59 -34.48
N ILE A 4 15.56 1.80 -35.54
CA ILE A 4 14.98 0.44 -35.44
C ILE A 4 15.83 -0.49 -34.56
N LEU A 5 17.12 -0.22 -34.42
CA LEU A 5 18.09 -1.01 -33.67
C LEU A 5 18.29 -0.50 -32.23
N ASP A 6 17.64 0.58 -31.82
CA ASP A 6 17.73 1.08 -30.47
C ASP A 6 17.03 0.14 -29.49
N ARG A 7 17.82 -0.53 -28.65
CA ARG A 7 17.37 -1.49 -27.65
C ARG A 7 17.82 -1.04 -26.27
N TYR A 8 16.92 -1.25 -25.29
CA TYR A 8 17.13 -0.83 -23.93
C TYR A 8 16.75 -1.95 -22.96
N GLY A 9 17.53 -2.13 -21.93
CA GLY A 9 17.23 -3.03 -20.81
C GLY A 9 16.86 -2.21 -19.58
N ILE A 10 15.75 -2.54 -18.92
CA ILE A 10 15.35 -1.98 -17.64
C ILE A 10 15.71 -3.00 -16.55
N LYS A 11 16.45 -2.57 -15.53
CA LYS A 11 16.87 -3.43 -14.41
C LYS A 11 16.35 -2.93 -13.07
N GLU A 12 16.24 -1.62 -12.92
CA GLU A 12 15.85 -0.98 -11.67
C GLU A 12 14.33 -0.85 -11.55
N VAL A 13 13.85 -0.87 -10.31
CA VAL A 13 12.48 -0.53 -9.98
C VAL A 13 12.25 0.98 -10.13
N ALA A 14 11.01 1.42 -10.30
CA ALA A 14 10.71 2.84 -10.44
C ALA A 14 10.51 3.52 -9.08
N ASP A 15 11.01 4.76 -8.96
CA ASP A 15 10.57 5.69 -7.92
C ASP A 15 9.22 6.28 -8.29
N VAL A 16 8.21 6.09 -7.44
CA VAL A 16 6.82 6.42 -7.79
C VAL A 16 6.29 7.57 -6.95
N THR A 17 5.73 8.57 -7.64
CA THR A 17 5.07 9.71 -6.98
C THR A 17 3.58 9.73 -7.32
N PHE A 18 2.75 9.86 -6.28
CA PHE A 18 1.32 10.11 -6.38
C PHE A 18 1.03 11.58 -6.18
N TYR A 19 0.15 12.11 -6.99
CA TYR A 19 -0.30 13.50 -6.92
C TYR A 19 -1.82 13.54 -6.83
N ASP A 20 -2.37 14.57 -6.21
CA ASP A 20 -3.77 14.87 -6.33
C ASP A 20 -4.15 15.13 -7.80
N VAL A 21 -5.42 14.93 -8.12
CA VAL A 21 -5.99 15.28 -9.43
C VAL A 21 -6.84 16.52 -9.24
N ASN A 22 -6.50 17.60 -9.94
CA ASN A 22 -7.29 18.82 -9.96
C ASN A 22 -8.65 18.60 -10.67
N ASP A 23 -9.59 19.49 -10.49
CA ASP A 23 -10.94 19.43 -11.11
C ASP A 23 -10.89 19.39 -12.65
N ASP A 24 -9.87 19.97 -13.25
CA ASP A 24 -9.63 19.94 -14.69
C ASP A 24 -8.92 18.66 -15.18
N GLY A 25 -8.61 17.73 -14.27
CA GLY A 25 -7.89 16.50 -14.54
C GLY A 25 -6.36 16.65 -14.62
N SER A 26 -5.84 17.85 -14.37
CA SER A 26 -4.39 18.08 -14.35
C SER A 26 -3.74 17.56 -13.05
N ARG A 27 -2.42 17.45 -13.06
CA ARG A 27 -1.62 17.06 -11.91
C ARG A 27 -1.66 18.13 -10.84
N GLY A 28 -2.07 17.75 -9.63
CA GLY A 28 -2.08 18.59 -8.43
C GLY A 28 -0.79 18.49 -7.59
N ALA A 29 -0.92 18.65 -6.27
CA ALA A 29 0.19 18.55 -5.34
C ALA A 29 0.63 17.09 -5.13
N PRO A 30 1.93 16.83 -4.84
CA PRO A 30 2.37 15.50 -4.48
C PRO A 30 1.82 15.09 -3.11
N VAL A 31 1.27 13.87 -3.01
CA VAL A 31 0.66 13.33 -1.79
C VAL A 31 1.42 12.14 -1.21
N LEU A 32 2.16 11.40 -2.06
CA LEU A 32 2.95 10.25 -1.64
C LEU A 32 4.15 10.07 -2.57
N TYR A 33 5.29 9.73 -2.00
CA TYR A 33 6.50 9.34 -2.72
C TYR A 33 6.99 8.00 -2.21
N LEU A 34 7.23 7.06 -3.11
CA LEU A 34 7.70 5.70 -2.85
C LEU A 34 9.05 5.50 -3.55
N ASP A 35 10.10 5.40 -2.77
CA ASP A 35 11.49 5.17 -3.19
C ASP A 35 12.06 3.84 -2.66
N THR A 36 11.22 3.05 -2.00
CA THR A 36 11.59 1.76 -1.38
C THR A 36 10.90 0.57 -2.02
N LEU A 37 10.38 0.75 -3.24
CA LEU A 37 9.72 -0.31 -3.98
C LEU A 37 10.69 -1.46 -4.29
N LYS A 38 10.22 -2.69 -4.17
CA LYS A 38 10.91 -3.92 -4.59
C LYS A 38 10.53 -4.32 -6.01
N VAL A 39 9.26 -4.10 -6.36
CA VAL A 39 8.70 -4.48 -7.66
C VAL A 39 7.73 -3.42 -8.13
N SER A 40 7.79 -3.11 -9.42
CA SER A 40 6.78 -2.31 -10.12
C SER A 40 6.39 -3.06 -11.39
N THR A 41 5.13 -3.49 -11.48
CA THR A 41 4.63 -4.25 -12.63
C THR A 41 3.54 -3.44 -13.32
N ILE A 42 3.63 -3.33 -14.64
CA ILE A 42 2.61 -2.74 -15.49
C ILE A 42 2.06 -3.84 -16.38
N GLU A 43 0.76 -4.10 -16.27
CA GLU A 43 0.04 -5.09 -17.07
C GLU A 43 -1.02 -4.42 -17.92
N GLN A 44 -1.11 -4.80 -19.19
CA GLN A 44 -2.15 -4.37 -20.11
C GLN A 44 -2.87 -5.58 -20.67
N THR A 45 -4.19 -5.60 -20.55
CA THR A 45 -5.09 -6.63 -21.11
C THR A 45 -6.15 -5.99 -21.99
N ALA A 46 -6.71 -6.78 -22.90
CA ALA A 46 -7.88 -6.42 -23.70
C ALA A 46 -8.73 -7.67 -23.94
N GLU A 47 -10.00 -7.47 -24.17
CA GLU A 47 -10.93 -8.52 -24.62
C GLU A 47 -11.02 -8.52 -26.14
N GLU A 48 -11.36 -9.67 -26.71
CA GLU A 48 -11.49 -9.86 -28.15
C GLU A 48 -12.91 -10.32 -28.51
N ALA A 49 -13.45 -9.80 -29.59
CA ALA A 49 -14.67 -10.31 -30.23
C ALA A 49 -14.32 -10.81 -31.64
N GLU A 50 -14.81 -11.97 -32.00
CA GLU A 50 -14.51 -12.60 -33.27
C GLU A 50 -15.77 -12.80 -34.13
N ALA A 51 -15.67 -12.49 -35.42
CA ALA A 51 -16.60 -13.01 -36.42
C ALA A 51 -16.00 -14.28 -37.01
N ARG A 52 -16.74 -15.39 -36.93
CA ARG A 52 -16.32 -16.71 -37.43
C ARG A 52 -17.24 -17.18 -38.51
N GLY A 53 -16.75 -17.97 -39.50
CA GLY A 53 -17.57 -18.51 -40.56
C GLY A 53 -16.79 -19.37 -41.56
N GLY A 54 -17.51 -19.99 -42.50
CA GLY A 54 -16.98 -20.90 -43.49
C GLY A 54 -16.77 -22.33 -42.99
N LYS A 55 -16.20 -23.20 -43.86
CA LYS A 55 -15.94 -24.61 -43.52
C LYS A 55 -14.83 -24.68 -42.48
N GLY A 56 -15.10 -25.32 -41.31
CA GLY A 56 -14.20 -25.39 -40.18
C GLY A 56 -14.30 -24.21 -39.19
N ASN A 57 -15.21 -23.25 -39.47
CA ASN A 57 -15.51 -22.12 -38.57
C ASN A 57 -14.28 -21.32 -38.09
N PRO A 58 -13.31 -20.94 -38.98
CA PRO A 58 -12.17 -20.14 -38.57
C PRO A 58 -12.57 -18.71 -38.21
N PRO A 59 -11.78 -18.00 -37.37
CA PRO A 59 -11.99 -16.56 -37.17
C PRO A 59 -11.72 -15.81 -38.48
N LEU A 60 -12.63 -14.92 -38.84
CA LEU A 60 -12.55 -14.11 -40.05
C LEU A 60 -12.16 -12.66 -39.74
N ILE A 61 -12.64 -12.12 -38.64
CA ILE A 61 -12.37 -10.76 -38.15
C ILE A 61 -12.27 -10.83 -36.63
N ILE A 62 -11.30 -10.11 -36.10
CA ILE A 62 -11.09 -9.95 -34.64
C ILE A 62 -11.16 -8.46 -34.33
N TRP A 63 -11.89 -8.10 -33.27
CA TRP A 63 -11.95 -6.74 -32.70
C TRP A 63 -11.48 -6.77 -31.27
N ASP A 64 -10.53 -5.90 -30.93
CA ASP A 64 -10.10 -5.67 -29.56
C ASP A 64 -11.00 -4.62 -28.89
N TYR A 65 -11.42 -4.89 -27.65
CA TYR A 65 -12.19 -3.96 -26.82
C TYR A 65 -11.84 -4.13 -25.33
N GLY A 66 -12.40 -3.28 -24.46
CA GLY A 66 -12.26 -3.43 -23.03
C GLY A 66 -10.81 -3.35 -22.51
N LYS A 67 -9.96 -2.49 -23.10
CA LYS A 67 -8.57 -2.33 -22.66
C LYS A 67 -8.51 -1.96 -21.18
N GLU A 68 -7.76 -2.74 -20.40
CA GLU A 68 -7.45 -2.48 -19.02
C GLU A 68 -5.93 -2.36 -18.83
N ILE A 69 -5.54 -1.46 -17.93
CA ILE A 69 -4.14 -1.32 -17.49
C ILE A 69 -4.15 -1.34 -15.97
N THR A 70 -3.35 -2.23 -15.41
CA THR A 70 -3.12 -2.33 -13.97
C THR A 70 -1.64 -2.09 -13.68
N VAL A 71 -1.37 -1.48 -12.52
CA VAL A 71 -0.01 -1.30 -12.03
C VAL A 71 0.02 -1.84 -10.61
N THR A 72 0.92 -2.76 -10.36
CA THR A 72 1.18 -3.32 -9.03
C THR A 72 2.51 -2.79 -8.52
N LEU A 73 2.47 -2.21 -7.33
CA LEU A 73 3.64 -1.68 -6.63
C LEU A 73 3.82 -2.49 -5.35
N GLU A 74 5.00 -3.10 -5.19
CA GLU A 74 5.37 -3.81 -3.96
C GLU A 74 6.41 -2.99 -3.22
N ASP A 75 6.06 -2.50 -2.03
CA ASP A 75 6.95 -1.68 -1.20
C ASP A 75 7.53 -2.49 -0.04
N ALA A 76 8.82 -2.32 0.19
CA ALA A 76 9.52 -2.93 1.32
C ALA A 76 9.24 -2.23 2.65
N LEU A 77 8.88 -0.96 2.60
CA LEU A 77 8.59 -0.13 3.77
C LEU A 77 7.21 0.52 3.61
N PHE A 78 6.57 0.77 4.72
CA PHE A 78 5.33 1.52 4.72
C PHE A 78 5.44 2.78 5.57
N SER A 79 4.65 3.77 5.23
CA SER A 79 4.41 4.97 6.03
C SER A 79 2.95 5.05 6.42
N VAL A 80 2.65 5.83 7.46
CA VAL A 80 1.25 6.12 7.80
C VAL A 80 0.50 6.72 6.60
N LYS A 81 1.19 7.53 5.80
CA LYS A 81 0.61 8.15 4.60
C LYS A 81 0.31 7.16 3.49
N SER A 82 1.22 6.19 3.23
CA SER A 82 0.96 5.14 2.24
C SER A 82 -0.21 4.24 2.66
N MET A 83 -0.29 3.88 3.95
CA MET A 83 -1.43 3.13 4.48
C MET A 83 -2.74 3.91 4.39
N ALA A 84 -2.75 5.21 4.71
CA ALA A 84 -3.92 6.05 4.58
C ALA A 84 -4.46 6.09 3.13
N ILE A 85 -3.59 6.18 2.14
CA ILE A 85 -3.94 6.13 0.73
C ILE A 85 -4.48 4.75 0.33
N MET A 86 -3.86 3.67 0.83
CA MET A 86 -4.29 2.29 0.55
C MET A 86 -5.69 1.98 1.10
N PHE A 87 -6.01 2.48 2.28
CA PHE A 87 -7.30 2.20 2.95
C PHE A 87 -8.37 3.28 2.74
N GLY A 88 -7.99 4.42 2.18
CA GLY A 88 -8.93 5.48 1.82
C GLY A 88 -9.24 6.46 2.96
N ASP A 89 -8.53 6.37 4.08
CA ASP A 89 -8.61 7.35 5.15
C ASP A 89 -7.30 8.15 5.23
N GLY A 90 -7.42 9.47 5.08
CA GLY A 90 -6.27 10.38 5.02
C GLY A 90 -5.85 10.98 6.36
N THR A 91 -6.52 10.66 7.45
CA THR A 91 -6.29 11.31 8.75
C THR A 91 -5.44 10.44 9.66
N ALA A 92 -4.34 11.01 10.13
CA ALA A 92 -3.55 10.47 11.23
C ALA A 92 -3.86 11.32 12.46
N ASP A 93 -4.46 10.73 13.49
CA ASP A 93 -4.69 11.40 14.76
C ASP A 93 -3.41 11.41 15.60
N ASP A 94 -3.13 12.54 16.27
CA ASP A 94 -1.96 12.67 17.13
C ASP A 94 -2.10 11.92 18.46
N LEU A 95 -3.34 11.68 18.91
CA LEU A 95 -3.65 10.95 20.16
C LEU A 95 -4.60 9.80 19.85
N THR A 96 -4.23 8.62 20.26
CA THR A 96 -5.08 7.44 20.13
C THR A 96 -5.08 6.62 21.42
N THR A 97 -6.17 5.89 21.64
CA THR A 97 -6.29 4.96 22.76
C THR A 97 -6.01 3.55 22.27
N ILE A 98 -5.04 2.89 22.90
CA ILE A 98 -4.70 1.50 22.62
C ILE A 98 -5.04 0.63 23.83
N THR A 99 -5.62 -0.54 23.59
CA THR A 99 -5.87 -1.55 24.62
C THR A 99 -4.68 -2.49 24.71
N LYS A 100 -4.19 -2.71 25.93
CA LYS A 100 -3.11 -3.64 26.22
C LYS A 100 -3.57 -4.70 27.20
N THR A 101 -3.01 -5.89 27.07
CA THR A 101 -3.20 -6.98 28.01
C THR A 101 -1.84 -7.50 28.47
N GLN A 102 -1.67 -7.66 29.76
CA GLN A 102 -0.51 -8.33 30.34
C GLN A 102 -0.94 -9.45 31.25
N THR A 103 -0.08 -10.43 31.42
CA THR A 103 -0.25 -11.49 32.43
C THR A 103 0.56 -11.18 33.67
N PHE A 104 0.02 -11.51 34.84
CA PHE A 104 0.76 -11.44 36.10
C PHE A 104 0.38 -12.60 37.01
N LYS A 105 1.21 -12.83 38.01
CA LYS A 105 1.00 -13.86 39.05
C LYS A 105 1.11 -13.23 40.41
N GLY A 106 0.20 -13.56 41.32
CA GLY A 106 0.25 -13.08 42.68
C GLY A 106 -0.99 -12.32 43.15
N THR A 107 -0.90 -11.74 44.36
CA THR A 107 -1.99 -11.10 45.10
C THR A 107 -2.16 -9.60 44.81
N THR A 108 -1.31 -9.03 43.97
CA THR A 108 -1.35 -7.60 43.64
C THR A 108 -1.20 -7.40 42.16
N ALA A 109 -2.14 -6.67 41.55
CA ALA A 109 -2.07 -6.31 40.12
C ALA A 109 -0.96 -5.28 39.90
N PRO A 110 -0.22 -5.41 38.77
CA PRO A 110 0.76 -4.40 38.37
C PRO A 110 0.11 -3.04 38.17
N THR A 111 0.77 -1.98 38.59
CA THR A 111 0.37 -0.59 38.39
C THR A 111 1.11 0.07 37.23
N GLN A 112 2.02 -0.65 36.62
CA GLN A 112 2.83 -0.20 35.50
C GLN A 112 2.90 -1.25 34.41
N TYR A 113 2.97 -0.77 33.18
CA TYR A 113 3.22 -1.58 31.99
C TYR A 113 4.56 -1.16 31.36
N THR A 114 5.39 -2.14 31.06
CA THR A 114 6.69 -1.90 30.39
C THR A 114 6.55 -2.20 28.91
N ILE A 115 6.75 -1.17 28.09
CA ILE A 115 6.76 -1.29 26.64
C ILE A 115 8.13 -1.75 26.13
N LEU A 116 8.18 -2.20 24.88
CA LEU A 116 9.42 -2.53 24.20
C LEU A 116 10.39 -1.33 24.27
N GLY A 117 11.65 -1.57 24.66
CA GLY A 117 12.63 -0.52 24.94
C GLY A 117 12.73 -0.09 26.41
N GLY A 118 11.99 -0.73 27.33
CA GLY A 118 12.13 -0.55 28.78
C GLY A 118 11.43 0.67 29.38
N LYS A 119 10.72 1.47 28.58
CA LYS A 119 9.91 2.57 29.09
C LYS A 119 8.67 2.03 29.78
N THR A 120 8.38 2.55 30.98
CA THR A 120 7.19 2.19 31.77
C THR A 120 6.10 3.25 31.65
N VAL A 121 4.84 2.79 31.62
CA VAL A 121 3.64 3.63 31.61
C VAL A 121 2.77 3.23 32.77
N SER A 122 2.22 4.22 33.50
CA SER A 122 1.32 3.97 34.62
C SER A 122 -0.06 3.50 34.11
N ILE A 123 -0.59 2.47 34.78
CA ILE A 123 -1.95 1.96 34.53
C ILE A 123 -2.87 2.67 35.53
N THR A 124 -3.78 3.50 35.00
CA THR A 124 -4.72 4.29 35.81
C THR A 124 -6.02 3.55 36.07
N SER A 125 -6.43 2.66 35.19
CA SER A 125 -7.62 1.82 35.28
C SER A 125 -7.40 0.53 34.53
N SER A 126 -7.85 -0.59 35.09
CA SER A 126 -7.73 -1.90 34.46
C SER A 126 -8.82 -2.84 34.93
N THR A 127 -9.12 -3.83 34.09
CA THR A 127 -9.96 -4.96 34.42
C THR A 127 -9.10 -6.22 34.51
N ILE A 128 -9.32 -7.01 35.57
CA ILE A 128 -8.58 -8.24 35.80
C ILE A 128 -9.49 -9.44 35.51
N TYR A 129 -8.93 -10.42 34.85
CA TYR A 129 -9.62 -11.67 34.51
C TYR A 129 -8.81 -12.86 34.98
N ASP A 130 -9.49 -13.91 35.41
CA ASP A 130 -8.85 -15.20 35.65
C ASP A 130 -8.59 -15.95 34.32
N VAL A 131 -8.01 -17.13 34.41
CA VAL A 131 -7.71 -17.98 33.24
C VAL A 131 -8.97 -18.51 32.52
N THR A 132 -10.15 -18.38 33.14
CA THR A 132 -11.45 -18.74 32.50
C THR A 132 -12.10 -17.55 31.79
N GLY A 133 -11.52 -16.34 31.89
CA GLY A 133 -12.08 -15.11 31.36
C GLY A 133 -13.10 -14.43 32.26
N SER A 134 -13.24 -14.89 33.51
CA SER A 134 -14.14 -14.27 34.49
C SER A 134 -13.49 -13.06 35.15
N VAL A 135 -14.25 -11.98 35.32
CA VAL A 135 -13.76 -10.77 35.98
C VAL A 135 -13.48 -11.06 37.46
N VAL A 136 -12.31 -10.64 37.94
CA VAL A 136 -11.84 -10.85 39.31
C VAL A 136 -11.55 -9.49 39.95
N THR A 137 -11.95 -9.31 41.19
CA THR A 137 -11.64 -8.11 41.96
C THR A 137 -10.24 -8.21 42.59
N SER A 138 -9.59 -7.06 42.79
CA SER A 138 -8.23 -7.00 43.38
C SER A 138 -8.12 -7.72 44.73
N ASP A 139 -9.21 -7.74 45.51
CA ASP A 139 -9.23 -8.34 46.87
C ASP A 139 -9.33 -9.87 46.82
N SER A 140 -9.67 -10.47 45.70
CA SER A 140 -9.81 -11.91 45.50
C SER A 140 -8.62 -12.58 44.79
N LEU A 141 -7.56 -11.84 44.54
CA LEU A 141 -6.34 -12.36 43.93
C LEU A 141 -5.59 -13.31 44.86
N GLN A 142 -5.13 -14.42 44.33
CA GLN A 142 -4.44 -15.48 45.07
C GLN A 142 -2.98 -15.60 44.65
N ALA A 143 -2.11 -15.91 45.60
CA ALA A 143 -0.73 -16.25 45.32
C ALA A 143 -0.68 -17.46 44.36
N ASP A 144 0.30 -17.47 43.49
CA ASP A 144 0.55 -18.55 42.50
C ASP A 144 -0.53 -18.74 41.41
N THR A 145 -1.55 -17.91 41.39
CA THR A 145 -2.56 -17.91 40.31
C THR A 145 -2.21 -16.89 39.24
N THR A 146 -2.36 -17.29 37.98
CA THR A 146 -2.12 -16.41 36.82
C THR A 146 -3.40 -15.66 36.48
N TYR A 147 -3.26 -14.36 36.24
CA TYR A 147 -4.34 -13.46 35.84
C TYR A 147 -3.97 -12.68 34.58
N PHE A 148 -4.99 -12.20 33.87
CA PHE A 148 -4.87 -11.26 32.77
C PHE A 148 -5.34 -9.89 33.21
N GLN A 149 -4.54 -8.87 32.99
CA GLN A 149 -4.91 -7.48 33.25
C GLN A 149 -5.03 -6.75 31.94
N THR A 150 -6.22 -6.25 31.63
CA THR A 150 -6.50 -5.44 30.43
C THR A 150 -6.75 -4.00 30.82
N PHE A 151 -6.15 -3.08 30.09
CA PHE A 151 -6.21 -1.65 30.37
C PHE A 151 -6.03 -0.83 29.08
N ASP A 152 -6.54 0.39 29.10
CA ASP A 152 -6.42 1.34 28.01
C ASP A 152 -5.33 2.36 28.31
N LEU A 153 -4.55 2.68 27.29
CA LEU A 153 -3.51 3.71 27.33
C LEU A 153 -3.78 4.73 26.23
N THR A 154 -3.80 6.00 26.61
CA THR A 154 -3.75 7.08 25.65
C THR A 154 -2.29 7.33 25.24
N VAL A 155 -1.97 7.20 23.98
CA VAL A 155 -0.63 7.35 23.44
C VAL A 155 -0.61 8.40 22.33
N THR A 156 0.52 9.07 22.18
CA THR A 156 0.78 9.88 20.99
C THR A 156 1.17 8.95 19.87
N GLY A 157 0.44 8.97 18.78
CA GLY A 157 0.68 8.09 17.65
C GLY A 157 -0.27 8.43 16.51
N SER A 158 -0.01 7.84 15.36
CA SER A 158 -0.89 7.98 14.20
C SER A 158 -1.80 6.76 14.10
N SER A 159 -3.09 7.00 13.90
CA SER A 159 -4.09 5.97 13.66
C SER A 159 -4.70 6.14 12.28
N ILE A 160 -5.08 5.04 11.66
CA ILE A 160 -5.82 5.00 10.41
C ILE A 160 -7.09 4.22 10.68
N GLU A 161 -8.22 4.85 10.43
CA GLU A 161 -9.52 4.20 10.56
C GLU A 161 -9.94 3.60 9.21
N ILE A 162 -10.20 2.31 9.20
CA ILE A 162 -10.77 1.64 8.03
C ILE A 162 -12.28 1.64 8.19
N SER A 163 -12.95 2.55 7.50
CA SER A 163 -14.40 2.72 7.53
C SER A 163 -15.08 1.97 6.39
N ALA A 164 -16.29 1.48 6.63
CA ALA A 164 -17.12 0.90 5.58
C ALA A 164 -17.59 1.90 4.50
N GLN A 165 -17.40 3.19 4.73
CA GLN A 165 -17.88 4.25 3.85
C GLN A 165 -16.76 4.96 3.09
N THR A 166 -15.50 4.80 3.50
CA THR A 166 -14.34 5.41 2.86
C THR A 166 -13.62 4.41 1.97
N PHE A 167 -13.22 4.86 0.80
CA PHE A 167 -12.52 4.04 -0.20
C PHE A 167 -11.29 4.78 -0.72
N PRO A 168 -10.25 4.07 -1.17
CA PRO A 168 -9.07 4.67 -1.77
C PRO A 168 -9.41 5.67 -2.87
N GLY A 169 -8.62 6.71 -2.97
CA GLY A 169 -8.79 7.80 -3.92
C GLY A 169 -8.36 7.48 -5.35
N THR A 170 -8.43 8.50 -6.18
CA THR A 170 -7.90 8.51 -7.55
C THR A 170 -6.77 9.53 -7.61
N TYR A 171 -5.67 9.16 -8.23
CA TYR A 171 -4.44 9.94 -8.23
C TYR A 171 -3.86 10.07 -9.65
N TYR A 172 -3.09 11.12 -9.86
CA TYR A 172 -2.15 11.22 -10.97
C TYR A 172 -0.84 10.57 -10.49
N VAL A 173 -0.27 9.65 -11.28
CA VAL A 173 0.90 8.87 -10.85
C VAL A 173 2.01 8.98 -11.89
N THR A 174 3.23 9.19 -11.42
CA THR A 174 4.46 9.09 -12.23
C THR A 174 5.41 8.09 -11.60
N GLY A 175 6.17 7.39 -12.42
CA GLY A 175 7.25 6.54 -11.94
C GLY A 175 8.47 6.67 -12.82
N ASP A 176 9.61 6.96 -12.21
CA ASP A 176 10.89 7.17 -12.85
C ASP A 176 11.82 6.00 -12.63
N THR A 177 12.48 5.54 -13.69
CA THR A 177 13.50 4.49 -13.62
C THR A 177 14.57 4.70 -14.69
N TYR A 178 15.54 3.80 -14.76
CA TYR A 178 16.62 3.85 -15.73
C TYR A 178 16.52 2.72 -16.73
N ALA A 179 16.79 3.06 -18.00
CA ALA A 179 16.92 2.10 -19.08
C ALA A 179 18.32 2.20 -19.67
N ARG A 180 19.05 1.09 -19.73
CA ARG A 180 20.39 1.04 -20.32
C ARG A 180 20.33 0.76 -21.80
N SER A 181 20.96 1.61 -22.58
CA SER A 181 21.11 1.43 -24.04
C SER A 181 22.07 0.27 -24.34
N GLU A 182 21.65 -0.68 -25.19
CA GLU A 182 22.52 -1.75 -25.71
C GLU A 182 23.70 -1.19 -26.50
N THR A 183 23.46 -0.13 -27.28
CA THR A 183 24.45 0.43 -28.20
C THR A 183 25.51 1.26 -27.50
N THR A 184 25.09 2.11 -26.57
CA THR A 184 26.02 3.06 -25.90
C THR A 184 26.49 2.58 -24.54
N GLY A 185 25.79 1.63 -23.92
CA GLY A 185 26.04 1.17 -22.54
C GLY A 185 25.72 2.24 -21.48
N LYS A 186 25.19 3.40 -21.87
CA LYS A 186 24.81 4.49 -20.96
C LYS A 186 23.39 4.27 -20.44
N ASP A 187 23.15 4.75 -19.22
CA ASP A 187 21.83 4.80 -18.63
C ASP A 187 21.10 6.03 -19.10
N GLU A 188 19.86 5.84 -19.52
CA GLU A 188 18.94 6.86 -19.96
C GLU A 188 17.69 6.79 -19.08
N PHE A 189 16.96 7.90 -18.96
CA PHE A 189 15.78 7.97 -18.11
C PHE A 189 14.56 7.41 -18.81
N PHE A 190 13.74 6.70 -18.03
CA PHE A 190 12.47 6.17 -18.46
C PHE A 190 11.39 6.52 -17.43
N GLN A 191 10.30 7.14 -17.88
CA GLN A 191 9.20 7.53 -17.01
C GLN A 191 7.89 6.96 -17.54
N PHE A 192 7.07 6.41 -16.64
CA PHE A 192 5.67 6.21 -16.92
C PHE A 192 4.83 7.32 -16.28
N ILE A 193 3.78 7.75 -16.98
CA ILE A 193 2.87 8.80 -16.54
C ILE A 193 1.45 8.29 -16.69
N ILE A 194 0.70 8.29 -15.59
CA ILE A 194 -0.69 7.86 -15.52
C ILE A 194 -1.54 9.03 -15.04
N PRO A 195 -2.29 9.69 -15.92
CA PRO A 195 -3.07 10.87 -15.54
C PRO A 195 -4.21 10.57 -14.56
N LYS A 196 -4.71 9.32 -14.55
CA LYS A 196 -5.83 8.94 -13.70
C LYS A 196 -5.73 7.47 -13.29
N ALA A 197 -5.28 7.21 -12.07
CA ALA A 197 -5.16 5.90 -11.47
C ALA A 197 -6.03 5.79 -10.21
N LYS A 198 -6.89 4.79 -10.15
CA LYS A 198 -7.66 4.45 -8.96
C LYS A 198 -6.89 3.43 -8.14
N VAL A 199 -6.61 3.73 -6.87
CA VAL A 199 -6.09 2.73 -5.95
C VAL A 199 -7.20 1.71 -5.68
N GLN A 200 -6.89 0.42 -5.83
CA GLN A 200 -7.85 -0.65 -5.58
C GLN A 200 -8.02 -0.87 -4.08
N SER A 201 -9.23 -1.27 -3.67
CA SER A 201 -9.55 -1.50 -2.26
C SER A 201 -9.13 -2.89 -1.75
N GLU A 202 -8.54 -3.71 -2.60
CA GLU A 202 -8.02 -5.02 -2.24
C GLU A 202 -6.57 -4.89 -1.77
N ASN A 203 -6.39 -4.94 -0.46
CA ASN A 203 -5.08 -4.81 0.19
C ASN A 203 -4.86 -5.97 1.14
N THR A 204 -3.65 -6.48 1.19
CA THR A 204 -3.23 -7.55 2.09
C THR A 204 -2.02 -7.09 2.91
N ILE A 205 -2.12 -7.25 4.21
CA ILE A 205 -0.99 -7.08 5.14
C ILE A 205 -0.72 -8.44 5.76
N THR A 206 0.45 -8.98 5.52
CA THR A 206 0.88 -10.25 6.09
C THR A 206 1.80 -10.00 7.28
N LEU A 207 1.48 -10.61 8.43
CA LEU A 207 2.28 -10.54 9.66
C LEU A 207 2.75 -11.95 9.99
N GLU A 208 4.04 -12.22 9.80
CA GLU A 208 4.64 -13.54 10.01
C GLU A 208 5.72 -13.48 11.09
N ALA A 209 5.85 -14.57 11.86
CA ALA A 209 6.87 -14.68 12.90
C ALA A 209 8.25 -15.03 12.33
N GLU A 210 8.29 -15.74 11.20
CA GLU A 210 9.50 -16.20 10.51
C GLU A 210 9.32 -15.98 9.00
N GLY A 211 10.38 -15.62 8.31
CA GLY A 211 10.39 -15.39 6.86
C GLY A 211 11.01 -14.06 6.46
N ASP A 212 10.83 -13.69 5.20
CA ASP A 212 11.24 -12.39 4.68
C ASP A 212 10.35 -11.28 5.28
N PRO A 213 10.87 -10.05 5.43
CA PRO A 213 10.05 -8.92 5.85
C PRO A 213 8.81 -8.76 4.99
N SER A 214 7.67 -8.46 5.64
CA SER A 214 6.41 -8.23 4.93
C SER A 214 6.56 -7.13 3.89
N VAL A 215 5.96 -7.34 2.72
CA VAL A 215 5.84 -6.34 1.67
C VAL A 215 4.42 -5.77 1.65
N PHE A 216 4.30 -4.53 1.21
CA PHE A 216 3.03 -3.83 1.08
C PHE A 216 2.70 -3.68 -0.39
N ASN A 217 1.58 -4.25 -0.80
CA ASN A 217 1.15 -4.25 -2.18
C ASN A 217 0.10 -3.17 -2.39
N MET A 218 0.34 -2.28 -3.35
CA MET A 218 -0.59 -1.28 -3.79
C MET A 218 -0.96 -1.55 -5.26
N ASN A 219 -2.22 -1.85 -5.50
CA ASN A 219 -2.74 -2.12 -6.83
C ASN A 219 -3.46 -0.89 -7.37
N LEU A 220 -3.10 -0.49 -8.58
CA LEU A 220 -3.69 0.64 -9.28
C LEU A 220 -4.42 0.16 -10.52
N ARG A 221 -5.64 0.61 -10.72
CA ARG A 221 -6.36 0.47 -11.99
C ARG A 221 -6.34 1.79 -12.74
N VAL A 222 -5.81 1.78 -13.94
CA VAL A 222 -5.73 2.97 -14.78
C VAL A 222 -7.09 3.26 -15.40
N MET A 223 -7.55 4.48 -15.24
CA MET A 223 -8.82 4.95 -15.76
C MET A 223 -8.61 5.85 -16.98
N ARG A 224 -9.60 5.88 -17.86
CA ARG A 224 -9.58 6.77 -19.01
C ARG A 224 -9.80 8.23 -18.58
N PRO A 225 -8.87 9.16 -18.82
CA PRO A 225 -9.09 10.59 -18.66
C PRO A 225 -9.87 11.17 -19.84
N ALA A 226 -10.19 12.48 -19.81
CA ALA A 226 -10.97 13.13 -20.84
C ALA A 226 -10.29 13.15 -22.22
N ASP A 227 -8.96 13.25 -22.25
CA ASP A 227 -8.15 13.23 -23.48
C ASP A 227 -7.97 11.81 -24.07
N GLY A 228 -8.40 10.77 -23.36
CA GLY A 228 -8.33 9.38 -23.76
C GLY A 228 -6.97 8.70 -23.58
N VAL A 229 -5.94 9.40 -23.13
CA VAL A 229 -4.60 8.86 -22.95
C VAL A 229 -4.48 8.22 -21.56
N MET A 230 -4.61 6.90 -21.46
CA MET A 230 -4.58 6.18 -20.20
C MET A 230 -3.20 6.18 -19.53
N MET A 231 -2.12 6.01 -20.32
CA MET A 231 -0.74 5.97 -19.84
C MET A 231 0.20 6.46 -20.93
N LYS A 232 1.27 7.14 -20.52
CA LYS A 232 2.41 7.47 -21.39
C LYS A 232 3.66 6.79 -20.83
N LEU A 233 4.44 6.21 -21.73
CA LEU A 233 5.79 5.72 -21.45
C LEU A 233 6.75 6.64 -22.18
N VAL A 234 7.62 7.31 -21.47
CA VAL A 234 8.51 8.33 -21.98
C VAL A 234 9.95 7.93 -21.73
N LYS A 235 10.72 7.76 -22.80
CA LYS A 235 12.17 7.72 -22.70
C LYS A 235 12.68 9.14 -22.94
N TYR A 236 13.54 9.63 -22.06
CA TYR A 236 14.06 10.99 -22.19
C TYR A 236 15.55 11.05 -21.80
N ASP A 237 16.21 12.09 -22.29
CA ASP A 237 17.57 12.46 -21.99
C ASP A 237 17.55 13.89 -21.47
N LEU A 238 18.26 14.17 -20.40
CA LEU A 238 18.31 15.53 -19.81
C LEU A 238 19.28 16.47 -20.54
N GLY A 239 20.00 15.93 -21.53
CA GLY A 239 21.05 16.67 -22.27
C GLY A 239 22.25 16.98 -21.39
N GLU A 240 23.46 16.82 -21.90
CA GLU A 240 24.69 17.37 -21.29
C GLU A 240 24.77 18.86 -21.53
#